data_d4d80ec553aed45d92fe670098a6b6fa
#
_entry.id   d4d80ec553aed45d92fe670098a6b6fa
#
_cell.length_a   1.000
_cell.length_b   1.000
_cell.length_c   1.000
_cell.angle_alpha   90.00
_cell.angle_beta   90.00
_cell.angle_gamma   90.00
#
_symmetry.space_group_name_H-M   'P 1'
#
loop_
_entity.id
_entity.type
_entity.pdbx_description
1 polymer ?
#
loop_
_entity_poly.entity_id
_entity_poly.type
_entity_poly.pdbx_seq_one_letter_code
_entity_poly.pdbx_strand_id
1 'polypeptide(L)'
;MLDRSATDPETHPEPAEAMPLSERIRARLIEGGQRFHANDNIAAFLREGELEGVRREVAEQMQGVLRALVIDTAADHNTAETAKRVAKMFVDEVFAGRYRPAPEMTTFPNVARLNELMIVGPITVRSACSHHLCPILGRVWIGVLPNATSELIGLSKYARLTDWIMSRPQIQEEAVVMLADELERRIRPDGLAVVMEADHFCMHWRGVKDDQSVMTNSVMRGAFQTNSDLRREFLSLRRTARA
;
A
#
# COMPACT_ATOMS: atom_id res chain seq x y z
N MET A 1 61.66 -0.15 34.66
CA MET A 1 60.36 -0.38 35.36
C MET A 1 59.43 0.74 35.02
N LEU A 2 58.62 0.57 34.00
CA LEU A 2 57.52 1.49 33.64
C LEU A 2 56.37 0.63 33.30
N ASP A 3 55.43 0.54 34.24
CA ASP A 3 54.12 -0.08 34.11
C ASP A 3 53.24 0.82 33.23
N ARG A 4 52.71 0.27 32.12
CA ARG A 4 51.67 0.88 31.31
C ARG A 4 50.48 -0.08 31.31
N SER A 5 49.65 0.04 32.33
CA SER A 5 48.31 -0.47 32.29
C SER A 5 47.48 0.37 31.32
N ALA A 6 47.32 -0.14 30.09
CA ALA A 6 46.34 0.39 29.15
C ALA A 6 44.95 -0.09 29.60
N THR A 7 44.15 0.81 30.13
CA THR A 7 42.73 0.59 30.32
C THR A 7 42.05 0.67 28.95
N ASP A 8 41.53 -0.47 28.51
CA ASP A 8 40.57 -0.52 27.37
C ASP A 8 39.36 0.38 27.67
N PRO A 9 38.91 1.17 26.71
CA PRO A 9 37.67 1.89 26.87
C PRO A 9 36.49 0.89 26.86
N GLU A 10 35.86 0.73 28.03
CA GLU A 10 34.57 0.03 28.14
C GLU A 10 33.56 0.67 27.17
N THR A 11 33.23 -0.06 26.12
CA THR A 11 32.10 0.26 25.26
C THR A 11 30.82 0.00 26.06
N HIS A 12 30.31 1.02 26.75
CA HIS A 12 29.00 0.98 27.33
C HIS A 12 27.96 0.84 26.17
N PRO A 13 27.07 -0.14 26.21
CA PRO A 13 25.98 -0.18 25.25
C PRO A 13 25.14 1.09 25.45
N GLU A 14 24.94 1.87 24.38
CA GLU A 14 24.01 2.98 24.41
C GLU A 14 22.64 2.52 24.93
N PRO A 15 22.00 3.26 25.83
CA PRO A 15 20.70 2.87 26.35
C PRO A 15 19.71 2.74 25.16
N ALA A 16 18.88 1.71 25.18
CA ALA A 16 17.91 1.39 24.12
C ALA A 16 16.97 2.56 23.75
N GLU A 17 16.89 3.59 24.60
CA GLU A 17 16.16 4.84 24.37
C GLU A 17 16.89 5.84 23.45
N ALA A 18 18.21 5.69 23.25
CA ALA A 18 18.98 6.55 22.35
C ALA A 18 18.85 6.14 20.87
N MET A 19 18.34 4.93 20.59
CA MET A 19 18.14 4.44 19.22
C MET A 19 16.90 5.09 18.59
N PRO A 20 16.98 5.54 17.31
CA PRO A 20 15.81 6.04 16.58
C PRO A 20 14.62 5.08 16.65
N LEU A 21 13.42 5.62 16.70
CA LEU A 21 12.21 4.80 16.80
C LEU A 21 12.06 3.84 15.62
N SER A 22 12.36 4.30 14.41
CA SER A 22 12.35 3.47 13.21
C SER A 22 13.27 2.26 13.33
N GLU A 23 14.44 2.39 13.94
CA GLU A 23 15.36 1.27 14.17
C GLU A 23 14.84 0.31 15.24
N ARG A 24 14.18 0.82 16.28
CA ARG A 24 13.50 -0.03 17.29
C ARG A 24 12.36 -0.84 16.67
N ILE A 25 11.59 -0.24 15.74
CA ILE A 25 10.55 -0.93 15.00
C ILE A 25 11.16 -2.00 14.08
N ARG A 26 12.26 -1.68 13.38
CA ARG A 26 13.00 -2.65 12.55
C ARG A 26 13.49 -3.84 13.35
N ALA A 27 14.07 -3.60 14.53
CA ALA A 27 14.53 -4.67 15.42
C ALA A 27 13.38 -5.62 15.78
N ARG A 28 12.19 -5.11 16.14
CA ARG A 28 11.01 -5.93 16.42
C ARG A 28 10.53 -6.74 15.21
N LEU A 29 10.58 -6.16 14.01
CA LEU A 29 10.22 -6.86 12.76
C LEU A 29 11.19 -8.02 12.49
N ILE A 30 12.49 -7.78 12.66
CA ILE A 30 13.55 -8.80 12.49
C ILE A 30 13.40 -9.91 13.53
N GLU A 31 13.25 -9.57 14.81
CA GLU A 31 13.03 -10.52 15.90
C GLU A 31 11.77 -11.37 15.68
N GLY A 32 10.70 -10.78 15.19
CA GLY A 32 9.46 -11.47 14.83
C GLY A 32 9.52 -12.25 13.52
N GLY A 33 10.65 -12.27 12.81
CA GLY A 33 10.76 -12.92 11.50
C GLY A 33 9.85 -12.32 10.43
N GLN A 34 9.39 -11.07 10.63
CA GLN A 34 8.46 -10.40 9.74
C GLN A 34 9.19 -9.74 8.58
N ARG A 35 8.78 -10.07 7.36
CA ARG A 35 9.19 -9.30 6.17
C ARG A 35 8.62 -7.88 6.25
N PHE A 36 9.42 -6.90 5.83
CA PHE A 36 9.03 -5.48 5.83
C PHE A 36 9.42 -4.75 4.55
N HIS A 37 9.19 -5.40 3.40
CA HIS A 37 9.32 -4.75 2.09
C HIS A 37 8.38 -3.55 1.98
N ALA A 38 8.54 -2.75 0.93
CA ALA A 38 7.80 -1.50 0.78
C ALA A 38 6.26 -1.67 0.86
N ASN A 39 5.73 -2.73 0.29
CA ASN A 39 4.29 -3.04 0.23
C ASN A 39 3.77 -3.93 1.37
N ASP A 40 4.61 -4.35 2.32
CA ASP A 40 4.15 -5.11 3.48
C ASP A 40 3.41 -4.22 4.48
N ASN A 41 2.40 -4.77 5.12
CA ASN A 41 1.77 -4.14 6.28
C ASN A 41 2.56 -4.49 7.55
N ILE A 42 2.90 -3.48 8.35
CA ILE A 42 3.67 -3.62 9.59
C ILE A 42 2.89 -3.17 10.83
N ALA A 43 1.58 -2.96 10.71
CA ALA A 43 0.75 -2.41 11.77
C ALA A 43 0.82 -3.21 13.08
N ALA A 44 0.92 -4.54 12.99
CA ALA A 44 1.00 -5.42 14.17
C ALA A 44 2.28 -5.23 15.00
N PHE A 45 3.31 -4.59 14.45
CA PHE A 45 4.60 -4.32 15.10
C PHE A 45 4.74 -2.88 15.59
N LEU A 46 3.72 -2.05 15.37
CA LEU A 46 3.64 -0.69 15.90
C LEU A 46 2.90 -0.69 17.24
N ARG A 47 3.46 0.05 18.19
CA ARG A 47 2.80 0.32 19.48
C ARG A 47 1.99 1.61 19.38
N GLU A 48 1.07 1.79 20.31
CA GLU A 48 0.28 3.02 20.42
C GLU A 48 1.19 4.26 20.51
N GLY A 49 0.87 5.29 19.74
CA GLY A 49 1.66 6.53 19.67
C GLY A 49 2.93 6.49 18.81
N GLU A 50 3.45 5.32 18.44
CA GLU A 50 4.70 5.23 17.67
C GLU A 50 4.59 5.80 16.25
N LEU A 51 3.41 5.78 15.63
CA LEU A 51 3.23 6.33 14.29
C LEU A 51 3.52 7.84 14.24
N GLU A 52 3.21 8.57 15.31
CA GLU A 52 3.58 9.97 15.44
C GLU A 52 5.10 10.16 15.53
N GLY A 53 5.79 9.27 16.24
CA GLY A 53 7.24 9.25 16.29
C GLY A 53 7.87 8.99 14.91
N VAL A 54 7.37 7.99 14.18
CA VAL A 54 7.79 7.72 12.79
C VAL A 54 7.60 8.95 11.91
N ARG A 55 6.46 9.65 12.02
CA ARG A 55 6.20 10.87 11.26
C ARG A 55 7.21 11.98 11.59
N ARG A 56 7.60 12.14 12.86
CA ARG A 56 8.65 13.10 13.25
C ARG A 56 10.00 12.76 12.64
N GLU A 57 10.42 11.50 12.73
CA GLU A 57 11.68 11.06 12.12
C GLU A 57 11.67 11.27 10.59
N VAL A 58 10.56 10.95 9.90
CA VAL A 58 10.42 11.21 8.46
C VAL A 58 10.54 12.70 8.16
N ALA A 59 9.93 13.58 8.98
CA ALA A 59 10.04 15.02 8.81
C ALA A 59 11.47 15.52 8.99
N GLU A 60 12.21 15.01 9.97
CA GLU A 60 13.62 15.35 10.20
C GLU A 60 14.50 14.94 9.02
N GLN A 61 14.31 13.72 8.50
CA GLN A 61 15.05 13.25 7.32
C GLN A 61 14.67 14.05 6.07
N MET A 62 13.41 14.39 5.89
CA MET A 62 12.95 15.23 4.77
C MET A 62 13.52 16.65 4.85
N GLN A 63 13.65 17.21 6.05
CA GLN A 63 14.34 18.47 6.26
C GLN A 63 15.83 18.38 5.83
N GLY A 64 16.46 17.24 6.08
CA GLY A 64 17.81 16.94 5.58
C GLY A 64 17.87 16.90 4.05
N VAL A 65 16.89 16.28 3.40
CA VAL A 65 16.79 16.24 1.93
C VAL A 65 16.62 17.65 1.35
N LEU A 66 15.71 18.47 1.90
CA LEU A 66 15.52 19.86 1.45
C LEU A 66 16.80 20.69 1.57
N ARG A 67 17.53 20.52 2.68
CA ARG A 67 18.81 21.17 2.90
C ARG A 67 19.87 20.73 1.90
N ALA A 68 19.93 19.40 1.59
CA ALA A 68 20.84 18.86 0.57
C ALA A 68 20.52 19.36 -0.85
N LEU A 69 19.25 19.68 -1.12
CA LEU A 69 18.78 20.33 -2.37
C LEU A 69 19.08 21.85 -2.39
N VAL A 70 19.74 22.37 -1.35
CA VAL A 70 20.10 23.79 -1.20
C VAL A 70 18.84 24.69 -1.14
N ILE A 71 17.77 24.22 -0.51
CA ILE A 71 16.54 24.98 -0.30
C ILE A 71 16.60 25.64 1.08
N ASP A 72 16.50 26.96 1.14
CA ASP A 72 16.49 27.73 2.38
C ASP A 72 15.09 27.73 3.02
N THR A 73 14.78 26.69 3.76
CA THR A 73 13.51 26.54 4.47
C THR A 73 13.34 27.48 5.67
N ALA A 74 14.38 28.20 6.05
CA ALA A 74 14.31 29.15 7.17
C ALA A 74 13.81 30.53 6.71
N ALA A 75 14.27 30.99 5.54
CA ALA A 75 13.87 32.28 4.97
C ALA A 75 12.70 32.19 4.00
N ASP A 76 12.51 31.04 3.32
CA ASP A 76 11.40 30.83 2.39
C ASP A 76 10.15 30.32 3.12
N HIS A 77 9.18 31.22 3.33
CA HIS A 77 7.90 30.90 3.96
C HIS A 77 7.07 29.83 3.23
N ASN A 78 7.29 29.60 1.92
CA ASN A 78 6.58 28.57 1.17
C ASN A 78 7.08 27.17 1.53
N THR A 79 8.35 27.02 1.87
CA THR A 79 8.99 25.72 2.16
C THR A 79 9.21 25.44 3.65
N ALA A 80 8.97 26.42 4.53
CA ALA A 80 9.18 26.31 5.97
C ALA A 80 8.52 25.06 6.62
N GLU A 81 7.32 24.69 6.18
CA GLU A 81 6.56 23.54 6.67
C GLU A 81 6.58 22.31 5.71
N THR A 82 7.34 22.37 4.62
CA THR A 82 7.32 21.32 3.59
C THR A 82 7.72 19.95 4.16
N ALA A 83 8.76 19.88 4.98
CA ALA A 83 9.21 18.62 5.58
C ALA A 83 8.11 17.93 6.39
N LYS A 84 7.40 18.69 7.24
CA LYS A 84 6.29 18.17 8.05
C LYS A 84 5.09 17.75 7.20
N ARG A 85 4.75 18.54 6.17
CA ARG A 85 3.64 18.24 5.24
C ARG A 85 3.91 16.97 4.46
N VAL A 86 5.13 16.80 3.94
CA VAL A 86 5.54 15.59 3.21
C VAL A 86 5.55 14.37 4.12
N ALA A 87 6.07 14.50 5.34
CA ALA A 87 6.03 13.42 6.32
C ALA A 87 4.60 12.97 6.65
N LYS A 88 3.69 13.93 6.90
CA LYS A 88 2.27 13.65 7.12
C LYS A 88 1.65 12.97 5.91
N MET A 89 1.87 13.49 4.71
CA MET A 89 1.36 12.92 3.47
C MET A 89 1.79 11.45 3.32
N PHE A 90 3.08 11.13 3.50
CA PHE A 90 3.55 9.76 3.37
C PHE A 90 3.04 8.84 4.47
N VAL A 91 3.14 9.24 5.75
CA VAL A 91 2.85 8.34 6.86
C VAL A 91 1.34 8.18 7.08
N ASP A 92 0.57 9.28 7.04
CA ASP A 92 -0.84 9.27 7.44
C ASP A 92 -1.79 9.02 6.27
N GLU A 93 -1.35 9.27 5.01
CA GLU A 93 -2.22 9.27 3.82
C GLU A 93 -1.75 8.25 2.77
N VAL A 94 -0.67 8.54 2.05
CA VAL A 94 -0.24 7.76 0.87
C VAL A 94 0.25 6.36 1.24
N PHE A 95 0.87 6.17 2.41
CA PHE A 95 1.33 4.88 2.90
C PHE A 95 0.55 4.36 4.12
N ALA A 96 -0.63 4.91 4.37
CA ALA A 96 -1.46 4.55 5.50
C ALA A 96 -1.75 3.05 5.60
N GLY A 97 -1.92 2.36 4.47
CA GLY A 97 -2.14 0.93 4.40
C GLY A 97 -0.95 0.08 4.86
N ARG A 98 0.25 0.66 4.94
CA ARG A 98 1.43 0.02 5.53
C ARG A 98 1.36 0.00 7.06
N TYR A 99 0.81 1.04 7.67
CA TYR A 99 0.86 1.30 9.10
C TYR A 99 -0.45 1.02 9.84
N ARG A 100 -1.54 0.85 9.13
CA ARG A 100 -2.87 0.59 9.71
C ARG A 100 -3.28 -0.86 9.52
N PRO A 101 -3.97 -1.45 10.48
CA PRO A 101 -4.52 -2.81 10.33
C PRO A 101 -5.50 -2.88 9.17
N ALA A 102 -5.74 -4.09 8.67
CA ALA A 102 -6.75 -4.32 7.64
C ALA A 102 -8.12 -3.81 8.09
N PRO A 103 -8.92 -3.22 7.20
CA PRO A 103 -10.25 -2.76 7.56
C PRO A 103 -11.13 -3.93 7.99
N GLU A 104 -11.94 -3.71 9.02
CA GLU A 104 -12.96 -4.67 9.40
C GLU A 104 -13.95 -4.87 8.27
N MET A 105 -14.20 -6.13 7.95
CA MET A 105 -15.12 -6.52 6.87
C MET A 105 -16.26 -7.34 7.47
N THR A 106 -17.43 -6.74 7.51
CA THR A 106 -18.64 -7.48 7.78
C THR A 106 -18.97 -8.34 6.56
N THR A 107 -19.02 -9.63 6.76
CA THR A 107 -19.49 -10.60 5.76
C THR A 107 -20.87 -11.12 6.14
N PHE A 108 -21.60 -11.64 5.17
CA PHE A 108 -22.87 -12.33 5.36
C PHE A 108 -22.98 -13.50 4.39
N PRO A 109 -23.57 -14.62 4.82
CA PRO A 109 -23.66 -15.82 4.00
C PRO A 109 -24.54 -15.57 2.77
N ASN A 110 -24.25 -16.24 1.67
CA ASN A 110 -25.05 -16.19 0.45
C ASN A 110 -26.35 -17.01 0.58
N VAL A 111 -27.25 -16.55 1.43
CA VAL A 111 -28.55 -17.24 1.71
C VAL A 111 -29.41 -17.36 0.46
N ALA A 112 -29.39 -16.36 -0.41
CA ALA A 112 -30.14 -16.34 -1.65
C ALA A 112 -29.53 -17.24 -2.75
N ARG A 113 -28.37 -17.87 -2.47
CA ARG A 113 -27.61 -18.72 -3.41
C ARG A 113 -27.35 -18.02 -4.75
N LEU A 114 -26.96 -16.74 -4.68
CA LEU A 114 -26.57 -15.97 -5.86
C LEU A 114 -25.39 -16.69 -6.53
N ASN A 115 -25.48 -16.87 -7.84
CA ASN A 115 -24.49 -17.56 -8.67
C ASN A 115 -24.22 -16.83 -9.99
N GLU A 116 -24.67 -15.58 -10.09
CA GLU A 116 -24.47 -14.72 -11.26
C GLU A 116 -23.24 -13.83 -11.07
N LEU A 117 -22.66 -13.40 -12.17
CA LEU A 117 -21.54 -12.47 -12.19
C LEU A 117 -21.93 -11.13 -11.53
N MET A 118 -21.21 -10.77 -10.48
CA MET A 118 -21.29 -9.44 -9.87
C MET A 118 -20.04 -8.64 -10.22
N ILE A 119 -20.21 -7.37 -10.60
CA ILE A 119 -19.09 -6.46 -10.92
C ILE A 119 -19.17 -5.25 -10.01
N VAL A 120 -18.05 -4.98 -9.34
CA VAL A 120 -17.86 -3.80 -8.50
C VAL A 120 -16.77 -2.94 -9.13
N GLY A 121 -17.11 -1.72 -9.48
CA GLY A 121 -16.18 -0.77 -10.09
C GLY A 121 -16.88 0.28 -10.97
N PRO A 122 -16.14 1.29 -11.42
CA PRO A 122 -14.74 1.53 -11.11
C PRO A 122 -14.53 2.03 -9.69
N ILE A 123 -13.57 1.45 -8.97
CA ILE A 123 -13.09 1.96 -7.68
C ILE A 123 -11.85 2.80 -7.95
N THR A 124 -11.80 4.01 -7.41
CA THR A 124 -10.64 4.89 -7.54
C THR A 124 -9.44 4.29 -6.81
N VAL A 125 -8.30 4.29 -7.49
CA VAL A 125 -7.01 3.88 -6.95
C VAL A 125 -6.09 5.09 -6.82
N ARG A 126 -5.48 5.22 -5.64
CA ARG A 126 -4.35 6.10 -5.37
C ARG A 126 -3.27 5.28 -4.71
N SER A 127 -2.11 5.20 -5.34
CA SER A 127 -0.96 4.44 -4.86
C SER A 127 0.33 5.20 -5.15
N ALA A 128 1.46 4.64 -4.78
CA ALA A 128 2.77 5.20 -5.13
C ALA A 128 3.69 4.11 -5.65
N CYS A 129 4.41 4.42 -6.73
CA CYS A 129 5.43 3.55 -7.28
C CYS A 129 6.58 3.39 -6.28
N SER A 130 6.94 2.16 -5.92
CA SER A 130 8.03 1.89 -4.97
C SER A 130 9.41 2.35 -5.44
N HIS A 131 9.60 2.54 -6.76
CA HIS A 131 10.89 2.93 -7.33
C HIS A 131 11.21 4.41 -7.15
N HIS A 132 10.22 5.29 -7.25
CA HIS A 132 10.41 6.75 -7.23
C HIS A 132 9.47 7.48 -6.27
N LEU A 133 8.60 6.76 -5.57
CA LEU A 133 7.52 7.29 -4.72
C LEU A 133 6.58 8.26 -5.45
N CYS A 134 6.56 8.18 -6.79
CA CYS A 134 5.66 8.96 -7.62
C CYS A 134 4.25 8.36 -7.58
N PRO A 135 3.20 9.18 -7.75
CA PRO A 135 1.82 8.72 -7.76
C PRO A 135 1.56 7.66 -8.84
N ILE A 136 0.69 6.71 -8.52
CA ILE A 136 -0.01 5.83 -9.43
C ILE A 136 -1.49 6.12 -9.22
N LEU A 137 -2.16 6.67 -10.24
CA LEU A 137 -3.55 7.08 -10.17
C LEU A 137 -4.37 6.27 -11.18
N GLY A 138 -5.42 5.63 -10.72
CA GLY A 138 -6.16 4.75 -11.62
C GLY A 138 -7.50 4.28 -11.08
N ARG A 139 -7.94 3.18 -11.64
CA ARG A 139 -9.22 2.54 -11.33
C ARG A 139 -9.08 1.03 -11.34
N VAL A 140 -9.85 0.37 -10.49
CA VAL A 140 -9.94 -1.08 -10.45
C VAL A 140 -11.39 -1.53 -10.57
N TRP A 141 -11.59 -2.63 -11.30
CA TRP A 141 -12.86 -3.36 -11.42
C TRP A 141 -12.66 -4.77 -10.87
N ILE A 142 -13.63 -5.23 -10.11
CA ILE A 142 -13.61 -6.53 -9.44
C ILE A 142 -14.85 -7.30 -9.90
N GLY A 143 -14.64 -8.46 -10.53
CA GLY A 143 -15.67 -9.41 -10.89
C GLY A 143 -15.69 -10.57 -9.89
N VAL A 144 -16.86 -10.90 -9.38
CA VAL A 144 -17.06 -12.00 -8.43
C VAL A 144 -18.14 -12.91 -8.96
N LEU A 145 -17.82 -14.21 -9.06
CA LEU A 145 -18.82 -15.25 -9.29
C LEU A 145 -19.00 -16.02 -7.98
N PRO A 146 -20.03 -15.72 -7.19
CA PRO A 146 -20.25 -16.40 -5.92
C PRO A 146 -20.77 -17.83 -6.10
N ASN A 147 -20.72 -18.62 -5.06
CA ASN A 147 -21.32 -19.93 -4.96
C ASN A 147 -22.21 -20.04 -3.71
N ALA A 148 -22.84 -21.18 -3.49
CA ALA A 148 -23.76 -21.37 -2.37
C ALA A 148 -23.10 -21.22 -0.98
N THR A 149 -21.78 -21.33 -0.89
CA THR A 149 -21.00 -21.23 0.37
C THR A 149 -20.16 -19.96 0.46
N SER A 150 -20.24 -19.07 -0.55
CA SER A 150 -19.53 -17.81 -0.54
C SER A 150 -20.03 -16.90 0.56
N GLU A 151 -19.10 -16.11 1.10
CA GLU A 151 -19.41 -14.95 1.90
C GLU A 151 -19.64 -13.75 0.98
N LEU A 152 -20.70 -13.01 1.19
CA LEU A 152 -20.91 -11.72 0.51
C LEU A 152 -20.38 -10.58 1.38
N ILE A 153 -19.88 -9.55 0.75
CA ILE A 153 -19.37 -8.36 1.44
C ILE A 153 -20.08 -7.10 0.94
N GLY A 154 -20.28 -6.13 1.82
CA GLY A 154 -20.93 -4.88 1.45
C GLY A 154 -20.09 -4.08 0.44
N LEU A 155 -20.75 -3.38 -0.48
CA LEU A 155 -20.13 -2.65 -1.59
C LEU A 155 -18.99 -1.71 -1.13
N SER A 156 -19.20 -1.00 0.00
CA SER A 156 -18.17 -0.11 0.58
C SER A 156 -16.92 -0.84 1.05
N LYS A 157 -17.00 -2.15 1.31
CA LYS A 157 -15.86 -2.96 1.78
C LYS A 157 -14.87 -3.23 0.66
N TYR A 158 -15.34 -3.38 -0.58
CA TYR A 158 -14.47 -3.45 -1.75
C TYR A 158 -13.59 -2.19 -1.87
N ALA A 159 -14.20 -1.01 -1.74
CA ALA A 159 -13.48 0.24 -1.83
C ALA A 159 -12.47 0.43 -0.67
N ARG A 160 -12.87 0.09 0.58
CA ARG A 160 -11.98 0.20 1.74
C ARG A 160 -10.80 -0.76 1.68
N LEU A 161 -11.04 -1.98 1.22
CA LEU A 161 -9.98 -2.97 1.06
C LEU A 161 -9.01 -2.56 -0.05
N THR A 162 -9.55 -2.08 -1.17
CA THR A 162 -8.74 -1.54 -2.26
C THR A 162 -7.87 -0.40 -1.77
N ASP A 163 -8.43 0.59 -1.08
CA ASP A 163 -7.68 1.72 -0.53
C ASP A 163 -6.57 1.26 0.43
N TRP A 164 -6.89 0.35 1.36
CA TRP A 164 -5.90 -0.19 2.30
C TRP A 164 -4.72 -0.91 1.64
N ILE A 165 -4.97 -1.66 0.55
CA ILE A 165 -3.90 -2.33 -0.20
C ILE A 165 -3.14 -1.33 -1.06
N MET A 166 -3.84 -0.41 -1.70
CA MET A 166 -3.23 0.54 -2.63
C MET A 166 -2.44 1.66 -1.92
N SER A 167 -2.77 1.97 -0.66
CA SER A 167 -2.04 2.97 0.14
C SER A 167 -0.71 2.43 0.68
N ARG A 168 0.19 2.00 -0.23
CA ARG A 168 1.54 1.50 0.06
C ARG A 168 2.47 1.83 -1.11
N PRO A 169 3.81 1.95 -0.86
CA PRO A 169 4.77 1.96 -1.96
C PRO A 169 4.83 0.58 -2.60
N GLN A 170 4.50 0.46 -3.89
CA GLN A 170 4.43 -0.85 -4.55
C GLN A 170 4.52 -0.76 -6.08
N ILE A 171 4.57 -1.89 -6.75
CA ILE A 171 4.32 -2.00 -8.18
C ILE A 171 2.88 -2.47 -8.40
N GLN A 172 2.30 -2.05 -9.51
CA GLN A 172 0.89 -2.33 -9.82
C GLN A 172 0.60 -3.82 -9.89
N GLU A 173 1.52 -4.60 -10.45
CA GLU A 173 1.38 -6.04 -10.65
C GLU A 173 1.21 -6.78 -9.33
N GLU A 174 2.02 -6.46 -8.33
CA GLU A 174 1.92 -7.06 -6.99
C GLU A 174 0.66 -6.57 -6.27
N ALA A 175 0.33 -5.29 -6.39
CA ALA A 175 -0.85 -4.72 -5.74
C ALA A 175 -2.15 -5.40 -6.18
N VAL A 176 -2.30 -5.69 -7.49
CA VAL A 176 -3.48 -6.37 -8.02
C VAL A 176 -3.57 -7.82 -7.53
N VAL A 177 -2.43 -8.52 -7.42
CA VAL A 177 -2.37 -9.87 -6.86
C VAL A 177 -2.75 -9.86 -5.37
N MET A 178 -2.18 -8.94 -4.58
CA MET A 178 -2.51 -8.81 -3.16
C MET A 178 -4.00 -8.52 -2.93
N LEU A 179 -4.61 -7.67 -3.77
CA LEU A 179 -6.03 -7.39 -3.71
C LEU A 179 -6.88 -8.64 -4.03
N ALA A 180 -6.48 -9.38 -5.05
CA ALA A 180 -7.16 -10.63 -5.40
C ALA A 180 -7.03 -11.68 -4.29
N ASP A 181 -5.85 -11.86 -3.70
CA ASP A 181 -5.61 -12.80 -2.59
C ASP A 181 -6.54 -12.50 -1.40
N GLU A 182 -6.61 -11.24 -1.03
CA GLU A 182 -7.39 -10.84 0.14
C GLU A 182 -8.91 -10.94 -0.10
N LEU A 183 -9.39 -10.64 -1.31
CA LEU A 183 -10.79 -10.83 -1.69
C LEU A 183 -11.16 -12.31 -1.74
N GLU A 184 -10.34 -13.15 -2.40
CA GLU A 184 -10.59 -14.58 -2.51
C GLU A 184 -10.65 -15.27 -1.15
N ARG A 185 -9.72 -14.92 -0.26
CA ARG A 185 -9.69 -15.44 1.12
C ARG A 185 -10.96 -15.11 1.90
N ARG A 186 -11.55 -13.91 1.69
CA ARG A 186 -12.72 -13.45 2.43
C ARG A 186 -14.04 -13.93 1.83
N ILE A 187 -14.16 -13.92 0.52
CA ILE A 187 -15.41 -14.21 -0.21
C ILE A 187 -15.55 -15.71 -0.51
N ARG A 188 -14.44 -16.39 -0.82
CA ARG A 188 -14.40 -17.79 -1.26
C ARG A 188 -15.32 -18.05 -2.47
N PRO A 189 -15.19 -17.28 -3.55
CA PRO A 189 -16.03 -17.40 -4.72
C PRO A 189 -15.58 -18.56 -5.63
N ASP A 190 -16.43 -18.97 -6.57
CA ASP A 190 -16.05 -19.87 -7.65
C ASP A 190 -15.13 -19.20 -8.68
N GLY A 191 -15.22 -17.88 -8.80
CA GLY A 191 -14.36 -17.10 -9.66
C GLY A 191 -14.16 -15.68 -9.16
N LEU A 192 -12.95 -15.17 -9.36
CA LEU A 192 -12.55 -13.80 -9.05
C LEU A 192 -11.77 -13.21 -10.22
N ALA A 193 -12.15 -12.02 -10.62
CA ALA A 193 -11.42 -11.22 -11.60
C ALA A 193 -11.10 -9.85 -11.02
N VAL A 194 -9.87 -9.38 -11.18
CA VAL A 194 -9.47 -8.03 -10.83
C VAL A 194 -8.77 -7.42 -12.03
N VAL A 195 -9.23 -6.26 -12.50
CA VAL A 195 -8.57 -5.50 -13.57
C VAL A 195 -8.31 -4.10 -13.08
N MET A 196 -7.07 -3.64 -13.22
CA MET A 196 -6.64 -2.30 -12.86
C MET A 196 -6.07 -1.58 -14.07
N GLU A 197 -6.45 -0.32 -14.23
CA GLU A 197 -5.89 0.63 -15.20
C GLU A 197 -5.36 1.83 -14.45
N ALA A 198 -4.13 2.24 -14.69
CA ALA A 198 -3.54 3.38 -13.99
C ALA A 198 -2.48 4.12 -14.80
N ASP A 199 -2.39 5.41 -14.53
CA ASP A 199 -1.37 6.34 -14.96
C ASP A 199 -0.19 6.29 -13.97
N HIS A 200 1.02 6.17 -14.50
CA HIS A 200 2.25 6.08 -13.73
C HIS A 200 3.05 7.38 -13.82
N PHE A 201 2.96 8.23 -12.82
CA PHE A 201 3.63 9.52 -12.83
C PHE A 201 5.16 9.42 -12.81
N CYS A 202 5.74 8.28 -12.47
CA CYS A 202 7.17 8.04 -12.67
C CYS A 202 7.59 8.06 -14.16
N MET A 203 6.64 7.90 -15.09
CA MET A 203 6.84 8.02 -16.55
C MET A 203 6.32 9.35 -17.11
N HIS A 204 5.22 9.89 -16.56
CA HIS A 204 4.54 11.06 -17.11
C HIS A 204 5.33 12.36 -16.91
N TRP A 205 5.69 12.70 -15.66
CA TRP A 205 6.26 14.01 -15.34
C TRP A 205 7.79 14.04 -15.33
N ARG A 206 8.44 12.88 -15.34
CA ARG A 206 9.90 12.71 -15.34
C ARG A 206 10.33 11.49 -16.17
N GLY A 207 11.62 11.26 -16.34
CA GLY A 207 12.14 10.12 -17.11
C GLY A 207 11.78 10.22 -18.59
N VAL A 208 11.01 9.25 -19.09
CA VAL A 208 10.58 9.19 -20.52
C VAL A 208 9.61 10.30 -20.91
N LYS A 209 8.86 10.86 -19.94
CA LYS A 209 7.86 11.93 -20.13
C LYS A 209 6.77 11.54 -21.14
N ASP A 210 6.34 10.27 -21.10
CA ASP A 210 5.21 9.78 -21.88
C ASP A 210 3.94 9.87 -21.02
N ASP A 211 3.03 10.73 -21.40
CA ASP A 211 1.77 11.02 -20.70
C ASP A 211 0.57 10.30 -21.32
N GLN A 212 0.77 9.50 -22.39
CA GLN A 212 -0.29 8.74 -23.05
C GLN A 212 -0.34 7.28 -22.62
N SER A 213 0.76 6.76 -22.07
CA SER A 213 0.83 5.36 -21.67
C SER A 213 0.04 5.09 -20.41
N VAL A 214 -0.91 4.16 -20.50
CA VAL A 214 -1.69 3.63 -19.38
C VAL A 214 -1.32 2.16 -19.17
N MET A 215 -1.02 1.80 -17.94
CA MET A 215 -0.78 0.40 -17.60
C MET A 215 -2.10 -0.29 -17.24
N THR A 216 -2.41 -1.38 -17.95
CA THR A 216 -3.53 -2.26 -17.62
C THR A 216 -3.01 -3.65 -17.30
N ASN A 217 -3.36 -4.17 -16.13
CA ASN A 217 -3.11 -5.56 -15.79
C ASN A 217 -4.33 -6.22 -15.14
N SER A 218 -4.33 -7.56 -15.11
CA SER A 218 -5.46 -8.33 -14.59
C SER A 218 -5.00 -9.58 -13.86
N VAL A 219 -5.82 -9.99 -12.88
CA VAL A 219 -5.76 -11.30 -12.23
C VAL A 219 -7.09 -11.99 -12.47
N MET A 220 -7.03 -13.22 -13.00
CA MET A 220 -8.20 -14.05 -13.28
C MET A 220 -8.04 -15.37 -12.52
N ARG A 221 -9.01 -15.73 -11.69
CA ARG A 221 -8.97 -16.94 -10.85
C ARG A 221 -10.26 -17.76 -10.95
N GLY A 222 -10.15 -19.05 -10.66
CA GLY A 222 -11.28 -19.97 -10.69
C GLY A 222 -11.99 -19.97 -12.04
N ALA A 223 -13.30 -19.78 -12.05
CA ALA A 223 -14.12 -19.78 -13.25
C ALA A 223 -13.67 -18.76 -14.32
N PHE A 224 -13.14 -17.60 -13.93
CA PHE A 224 -12.63 -16.63 -14.91
C PHE A 224 -11.36 -17.11 -15.63
N GLN A 225 -10.61 -18.01 -15.04
CA GLN A 225 -9.42 -18.59 -15.67
C GLN A 225 -9.81 -19.66 -16.70
N THR A 226 -10.84 -20.46 -16.41
CA THR A 226 -11.23 -21.62 -17.23
C THR A 226 -12.34 -21.32 -18.24
N ASN A 227 -13.24 -20.35 -17.97
CA ASN A 227 -14.35 -19.99 -18.82
C ASN A 227 -14.09 -18.67 -19.57
N SER A 228 -13.83 -18.78 -20.88
CA SER A 228 -13.55 -17.64 -21.75
C SER A 228 -14.77 -16.72 -21.98
N ASP A 229 -15.99 -17.25 -21.87
CA ASP A 229 -17.21 -16.47 -22.10
C ASP A 229 -17.50 -15.59 -20.89
N LEU A 230 -17.40 -16.14 -19.69
CA LEU A 230 -17.49 -15.39 -18.44
C LEU A 230 -16.44 -14.25 -18.38
N ARG A 231 -15.22 -14.54 -18.80
CA ARG A 231 -14.17 -13.54 -18.88
C ARG A 231 -14.49 -12.42 -19.88
N ARG A 232 -15.04 -12.78 -21.03
CA ARG A 232 -15.49 -11.83 -22.08
C ARG A 232 -16.63 -10.96 -21.58
N GLU A 233 -17.60 -11.55 -20.91
CA GLU A 233 -18.73 -10.86 -20.31
C GLU A 233 -18.25 -9.81 -19.30
N PHE A 234 -17.39 -10.20 -18.34
CA PHE A 234 -16.80 -9.28 -17.38
C PHE A 234 -16.10 -8.10 -18.06
N LEU A 235 -15.22 -8.38 -19.04
CA LEU A 235 -14.46 -7.35 -19.74
C LEU A 235 -15.36 -6.42 -20.58
N SER A 236 -16.48 -6.93 -21.10
CA SER A 236 -17.47 -6.13 -21.83
C SER A 236 -18.24 -5.21 -20.90
N LEU A 237 -18.82 -5.76 -19.82
CA LEU A 237 -19.63 -5.00 -18.86
C LEU A 237 -18.78 -3.94 -18.11
N ARG A 238 -17.50 -4.22 -17.87
CA ARG A 238 -16.58 -3.24 -17.31
C ARG A 238 -16.47 -1.95 -18.13
N ARG A 239 -16.51 -2.07 -19.46
CA ARG A 239 -16.42 -0.92 -20.38
C ARG A 239 -17.69 -0.07 -20.38
N THR A 240 -18.85 -0.68 -20.24
CA THR A 240 -20.16 -0.01 -20.30
C THR A 240 -20.54 0.71 -19.01
N ALA A 241 -19.87 0.40 -17.90
CA ALA A 241 -20.16 0.99 -16.59
C ALA A 241 -19.85 2.50 -16.48
N ARG A 242 -19.37 3.14 -17.56
CA ARG A 242 -19.20 4.59 -17.71
C ARG A 242 -19.22 5.02 -19.19
N ALA A 243 -20.32 4.83 -19.86
CA ALA A 243 -20.66 5.66 -21.00
C ALA A 243 -21.50 6.86 -20.53
#